data_8bab827ac315574e97fffa52a5f731c8
#
_entry.id   8bab827ac315574e97fffa52a5f731c8
#
_cell.length_a   1.000
_cell.length_b   1.000
_cell.length_c   1.000
_cell.angle_alpha   90.00
_cell.angle_beta   90.00
_cell.angle_gamma   90.00
#
_symmetry.space_group_name_H-M   'P 1'
#
loop_
_entity.id
_entity.type
_entity.pdbx_description
1 polymer ?
#
loop_
_entity_poly.entity_id
_entity_poly.type
_entity_poly.pdbx_seq_one_letter_code
_entity_poly.pdbx_strand_id
1 'polypeptide(L)'
;MCGVLGLVSHEPVNQLLYDGLQMLQHRGQDAAGIVTAEGGTFHMHKGKGMVREVFRTRNMRDLIGNAGIAHVRYPTAGNAGSSAEAQPFYVSSPFGIVLAHNGNLTNTAELYENVCNKHLRHVNTSSDSEVLLNVFAHELRREVSKNANPHRLNIDNIFNAVAEVHRLVRGAYGVVAMIAGYGMLAFRDPYGIRPLVLGSQTDEAGRKSYAVASESVAFNALAYDLERDIQPGEVVFVGFDGTLIARQCSDRAKLSPCLFEYVYFARPDSVIDGVSVYQSRLDMGVSLAEKIKRELPVDDIDVVMPIPDTSRPSAMELAVHLKKPYREGLIKNRYIGRTFIMPGQATRKKSVRQKLSPMETEFEGKSVLLVDDSIVRGTTSREIVEMVRAAGARKVYIASAAPEVRYPNVYGIDMPTREELIANGRSAAEIAAEIGADGIVFQNLSDLEAVVKALNPQIESFDSSCFNGIYQTGDIDQAYLDRLSAEKSGCGGLKVHPSRMEHSISISDTGDEE
;
A
#
# COMPACT_ATOMS: atom_id res chain seq x y z
N MET A 1 1.93 -2.28 -2.64
CA MET A 1 1.12 -1.79 -1.51
C MET A 1 0.01 -2.77 -1.25
N CYS A 2 -0.28 -3.03 0.03
CA CYS A 2 -1.30 -3.98 0.43
C CYS A 2 -2.65 -3.30 0.68
N GLY A 3 -3.73 -4.09 0.83
CA GLY A 3 -5.02 -3.62 1.31
C GLY A 3 -5.44 -4.41 2.54
N VAL A 4 -5.88 -3.70 3.58
CA VAL A 4 -6.44 -4.29 4.80
C VAL A 4 -7.91 -3.95 4.93
N LEU A 5 -8.67 -4.85 5.54
CA LEU A 5 -10.07 -4.68 5.88
C LEU A 5 -10.35 -5.37 7.21
N GLY A 6 -11.13 -4.74 8.07
CA GLY A 6 -11.63 -5.31 9.32
C GLY A 6 -13.10 -4.98 9.51
N LEU A 7 -13.86 -5.90 10.08
CA LEU A 7 -15.29 -5.78 10.31
C LEU A 7 -15.68 -6.32 11.69
N VAL A 8 -16.57 -5.62 12.39
CA VAL A 8 -17.34 -6.13 13.53
C VAL A 8 -18.80 -5.82 13.23
N SER A 9 -19.64 -6.84 13.15
CA SER A 9 -21.03 -6.74 12.70
C SER A 9 -21.96 -7.54 13.61
N HIS A 10 -23.25 -7.38 13.44
CA HIS A 10 -24.28 -8.22 14.04
C HIS A 10 -24.69 -9.40 13.15
N GLU A 11 -24.19 -9.40 11.90
CA GLU A 11 -24.43 -10.43 10.89
C GLU A 11 -23.10 -11.12 10.52
N PRO A 12 -23.13 -12.33 9.91
CA PRO A 12 -21.91 -13.00 9.45
C PRO A 12 -21.11 -12.15 8.47
N VAL A 13 -19.79 -12.03 8.70
CA VAL A 13 -18.92 -11.08 7.96
C VAL A 13 -18.16 -11.72 6.80
N ASN A 14 -18.20 -13.03 6.61
CA ASN A 14 -17.39 -13.71 5.59
C ASN A 14 -17.61 -13.15 4.18
N GLN A 15 -18.88 -12.99 3.74
CA GLN A 15 -19.21 -12.45 2.42
C GLN A 15 -18.79 -10.98 2.31
N LEU A 16 -19.05 -10.17 3.36
CA LEU A 16 -18.66 -8.77 3.39
C LEU A 16 -17.14 -8.61 3.27
N LEU A 17 -16.35 -9.44 3.97
CA LEU A 17 -14.89 -9.42 3.86
C LEU A 17 -14.41 -9.80 2.46
N TYR A 18 -15.03 -10.80 1.83
CA TYR A 18 -14.72 -11.19 0.47
C TYR A 18 -15.01 -10.07 -0.54
N ASP A 19 -16.19 -9.47 -0.48
CA ASP A 19 -16.61 -8.40 -1.38
C ASP A 19 -15.75 -7.14 -1.20
N GLY A 20 -15.48 -6.75 0.05
CA GLY A 20 -14.59 -5.63 0.36
C GLY A 20 -13.15 -5.85 -0.10
N LEU A 21 -12.62 -7.08 0.00
CA LEU A 21 -11.30 -7.40 -0.56
C LEU A 21 -11.28 -7.31 -2.09
N GLN A 22 -12.36 -7.67 -2.78
CA GLN A 22 -12.44 -7.47 -4.24
C GLN A 22 -12.34 -6.00 -4.62
N MET A 23 -12.96 -5.10 -3.83
CA MET A 23 -12.82 -3.65 -4.03
C MET A 23 -11.40 -3.15 -3.80
N LEU A 24 -10.65 -3.79 -2.91
CA LEU A 24 -9.24 -3.50 -2.62
C LEU A 24 -8.24 -4.29 -3.48
N GLN A 25 -8.69 -5.12 -4.44
CA GLN A 25 -7.83 -6.01 -5.23
C GLN A 25 -6.75 -5.26 -6.03
N HIS A 26 -6.98 -3.99 -6.38
CA HIS A 26 -5.99 -3.14 -7.06
C HIS A 26 -4.75 -2.88 -6.19
N ARG A 27 -4.87 -2.98 -4.86
CA ARG A 27 -3.76 -2.80 -3.92
C ARG A 27 -2.86 -4.03 -3.80
N GLY A 28 -3.38 -5.24 -4.07
CA GLY A 28 -2.59 -6.46 -3.99
C GLY A 28 -3.20 -7.61 -4.79
N GLN A 29 -2.37 -8.40 -5.49
CA GLN A 29 -2.81 -9.50 -6.36
C GLN A 29 -1.97 -10.78 -6.17
N ASP A 30 -1.03 -10.78 -5.23
CA ASP A 30 -0.08 -11.87 -5.00
C ASP A 30 -0.64 -12.94 -4.07
N ALA A 31 -1.32 -12.49 -3.01
CA ALA A 31 -1.95 -13.38 -2.03
C ALA A 31 -3.16 -12.68 -1.39
N ALA A 32 -4.09 -13.47 -0.88
CA ALA A 32 -5.23 -12.99 -0.10
C ALA A 32 -5.46 -13.86 1.13
N GLY A 33 -6.00 -13.28 2.19
CA GLY A 33 -6.35 -14.00 3.41
C GLY A 33 -7.51 -13.36 4.15
N ILE A 34 -8.32 -14.19 4.79
CA ILE A 34 -9.43 -13.80 5.67
C ILE A 34 -9.32 -14.60 6.95
N VAL A 35 -9.54 -13.93 8.08
CA VAL A 35 -9.75 -14.54 9.38
C VAL A 35 -11.05 -14.00 9.95
N THR A 36 -11.95 -14.90 10.37
CA THR A 36 -13.15 -14.54 11.10
C THR A 36 -13.08 -15.03 12.55
N ALA A 37 -13.88 -14.46 13.42
CA ALA A 37 -13.95 -14.80 14.83
C ALA A 37 -15.38 -15.19 15.23
N GLU A 38 -15.52 -16.36 15.84
CA GLU A 38 -16.74 -16.81 16.51
C GLU A 38 -16.42 -17.14 17.97
N GLY A 39 -16.99 -16.35 18.88
CA GLY A 39 -16.64 -16.46 20.30
C GLY A 39 -15.15 -16.22 20.55
N GLY A 40 -14.44 -17.23 21.09
CA GLY A 40 -12.99 -17.17 21.29
C GLY A 40 -12.16 -17.89 20.21
N THR A 41 -12.78 -18.31 19.09
CA THR A 41 -12.14 -19.12 18.06
C THR A 41 -11.94 -18.33 16.78
N PHE A 42 -10.76 -18.46 16.18
CA PHE A 42 -10.46 -17.90 14.86
C PHE A 42 -10.60 -18.96 13.77
N HIS A 43 -11.26 -18.60 12.67
CA HIS A 43 -11.35 -19.38 11.45
C HIS A 43 -10.56 -18.66 10.36
N MET A 44 -9.55 -19.34 9.79
CA MET A 44 -8.60 -18.70 8.87
C MET A 44 -8.50 -19.46 7.56
N HIS A 45 -8.54 -18.70 6.46
CA HIS A 45 -8.14 -19.19 5.15
C HIS A 45 -7.31 -18.13 4.42
N LYS A 46 -6.17 -18.55 3.85
CA LYS A 46 -5.29 -17.68 3.08
C LYS A 46 -4.52 -18.48 2.03
N GLY A 47 -4.13 -17.81 0.95
CA GLY A 47 -3.43 -18.46 -0.16
C GLY A 47 -2.85 -17.46 -1.15
N LYS A 48 -2.10 -17.98 -2.12
CA LYS A 48 -1.57 -17.22 -3.25
C LYS A 48 -2.64 -16.99 -4.30
N GLY A 49 -2.61 -15.83 -4.93
CA GLY A 49 -3.50 -15.45 -6.01
C GLY A 49 -4.47 -14.34 -5.61
N MET A 50 -5.32 -13.99 -6.55
CA MET A 50 -6.39 -13.01 -6.34
C MET A 50 -7.48 -13.57 -5.42
N VAL A 51 -8.28 -12.69 -4.83
CA VAL A 51 -9.38 -13.04 -3.93
C VAL A 51 -10.26 -14.16 -4.50
N ARG A 52 -10.70 -14.03 -5.74
CA ARG A 52 -11.55 -15.04 -6.43
C ARG A 52 -10.87 -16.40 -6.65
N GLU A 53 -9.54 -16.45 -6.64
CA GLU A 53 -8.76 -17.68 -6.84
C GLU A 53 -8.52 -18.40 -5.52
N VAL A 54 -8.30 -17.62 -4.45
CA VAL A 54 -8.04 -18.11 -3.09
C VAL A 54 -9.31 -18.60 -2.41
N PHE A 55 -10.41 -17.84 -2.52
CA PHE A 55 -11.64 -18.16 -1.80
C PHE A 55 -12.67 -18.81 -2.73
N ARG A 56 -12.90 -20.10 -2.48
CA ARG A 56 -13.96 -20.89 -3.10
C ARG A 56 -15.10 -21.10 -2.11
N THR A 57 -16.27 -21.52 -2.57
CA THR A 57 -17.47 -21.71 -1.75
C THR A 57 -17.21 -22.53 -0.47
N ARG A 58 -16.41 -23.60 -0.55
CA ARG A 58 -16.05 -24.41 0.62
C ARG A 58 -15.29 -23.60 1.66
N ASN A 59 -14.30 -22.79 1.23
CA ASN A 59 -13.48 -21.98 2.13
C ASN A 59 -14.33 -20.89 2.82
N MET A 60 -15.27 -20.30 2.09
CA MET A 60 -16.18 -19.30 2.63
C MET A 60 -17.15 -19.85 3.68
N ARG A 61 -17.54 -21.13 3.57
CA ARG A 61 -18.40 -21.78 4.57
C ARG A 61 -17.70 -22.04 5.89
N ASP A 62 -16.39 -22.24 5.86
CA ASP A 62 -15.58 -22.48 7.07
C ASP A 62 -15.22 -21.18 7.81
N LEU A 63 -15.40 -20.02 7.16
CA LEU A 63 -15.16 -18.71 7.76
C LEU A 63 -16.43 -18.21 8.46
N ILE A 64 -16.73 -18.76 9.62
CA ILE A 64 -17.91 -18.40 10.42
C ILE A 64 -17.59 -17.28 11.43
N GLY A 65 -18.60 -16.52 11.81
CA GLY A 65 -18.52 -15.46 12.83
C GLY A 65 -18.91 -14.08 12.33
N ASN A 66 -19.09 -13.18 13.30
CA ASN A 66 -19.62 -11.82 13.08
C ASN A 66 -18.52 -10.74 13.16
N ALA A 67 -17.28 -11.13 13.33
CA ALA A 67 -16.12 -10.25 13.25
C ALA A 67 -15.03 -10.89 12.38
N GLY A 68 -14.21 -10.08 11.73
CA GLY A 68 -13.12 -10.62 10.93
C GLY A 68 -12.18 -9.55 10.40
N ILE A 69 -10.98 -9.98 9.99
CA ILE A 69 -10.00 -9.17 9.29
C ILE A 69 -9.56 -9.85 8.00
N ALA A 70 -9.19 -9.05 7.02
CA ALA A 70 -8.84 -9.54 5.70
C ALA A 70 -7.71 -8.72 5.07
N HIS A 71 -6.99 -9.33 4.14
CA HIS A 71 -5.81 -8.76 3.51
C HIS A 71 -5.68 -9.18 2.06
N VAL A 72 -5.25 -8.23 1.19
CA VAL A 72 -4.71 -8.49 -0.15
C VAL A 72 -3.25 -8.02 -0.19
N ARG A 73 -2.35 -8.92 -0.60
CA ARG A 73 -0.91 -8.70 -0.56
C ARG A 73 -0.39 -8.18 -1.90
N TYR A 74 0.47 -7.17 -1.80
CA TYR A 74 1.43 -6.80 -2.82
C TYR A 74 2.84 -7.07 -2.25
N PRO A 75 3.70 -7.84 -2.91
CA PRO A 75 5.00 -8.21 -2.34
C PRO A 75 5.92 -7.00 -2.30
N THR A 76 6.19 -6.47 -1.12
CA THR A 76 7.11 -5.33 -0.89
C THR A 76 8.36 -5.75 -0.14
N ALA A 77 8.20 -6.66 0.82
CA ALA A 77 9.27 -7.27 1.61
C ALA A 77 9.04 -8.79 1.68
N GLY A 78 10.11 -9.55 1.94
CA GLY A 78 10.04 -11.00 2.06
C GLY A 78 10.07 -11.75 0.73
N ASN A 79 9.73 -13.04 0.77
CA ASN A 79 9.77 -13.92 -0.41
C ASN A 79 8.39 -13.98 -1.09
N ALA A 80 8.24 -13.28 -2.23
CA ALA A 80 7.03 -13.34 -3.07
C ALA A 80 6.64 -14.77 -3.47
N GLY A 81 7.58 -15.71 -3.45
CA GLY A 81 7.37 -17.12 -3.74
C GLY A 81 6.72 -17.92 -2.59
N SER A 82 6.63 -17.40 -1.35
CA SER A 82 6.18 -18.16 -0.18
C SER A 82 4.70 -17.91 0.16
N SER A 83 3.90 -18.97 0.23
CA SER A 83 2.53 -18.89 0.75
C SER A 83 2.48 -18.62 2.27
N ALA A 84 3.58 -18.91 2.99
CA ALA A 84 3.68 -18.66 4.42
C ALA A 84 3.60 -17.17 4.76
N GLU A 85 4.00 -16.29 3.82
CA GLU A 85 3.95 -14.84 3.99
C GLU A 85 2.60 -14.20 3.66
N ALA A 86 1.59 -14.99 3.25
CA ALA A 86 0.23 -14.48 3.13
C ALA A 86 -0.31 -14.08 4.52
N GLN A 87 -0.91 -12.89 4.59
CA GLN A 87 -1.53 -12.37 5.79
C GLN A 87 -3.03 -12.71 5.81
N PRO A 88 -3.69 -12.70 7.02
CA PRO A 88 -3.19 -12.33 8.34
C PRO A 88 -2.24 -13.35 8.97
N PHE A 89 -1.40 -12.88 9.91
CA PHE A 89 -0.56 -13.71 10.78
C PHE A 89 -1.25 -13.98 12.11
N TYR A 90 -0.88 -15.08 12.79
CA TYR A 90 -1.44 -15.48 14.07
C TYR A 90 -0.35 -15.80 15.09
N VAL A 91 -0.56 -15.40 16.34
CA VAL A 91 0.18 -15.85 17.51
C VAL A 91 -0.78 -16.27 18.63
N SER A 92 -0.46 -17.35 19.35
CA SER A 92 -1.32 -17.90 20.41
C SER A 92 -1.22 -17.14 21.73
N SER A 93 -0.13 -16.44 22.00
CA SER A 93 0.16 -15.80 23.30
C SER A 93 0.48 -14.30 23.13
N PRO A 94 -0.08 -13.43 24.02
CA PRO A 94 -1.18 -13.69 24.95
C PRO A 94 -2.55 -13.68 24.24
N PHE A 95 -3.56 -14.36 24.75
CA PHE A 95 -4.97 -14.34 24.33
C PHE A 95 -5.31 -14.76 22.89
N GLY A 96 -4.36 -15.18 22.05
CA GLY A 96 -4.58 -15.38 20.62
C GLY A 96 -4.78 -14.04 19.88
N ILE A 97 -3.87 -13.73 18.96
CA ILE A 97 -3.91 -12.48 18.19
C ILE A 97 -3.73 -12.80 16.72
N VAL A 98 -4.57 -12.21 15.87
CA VAL A 98 -4.39 -12.17 14.42
C VAL A 98 -4.16 -10.74 13.97
N LEU A 99 -3.28 -10.53 12.98
CA LEU A 99 -2.90 -9.20 12.50
C LEU A 99 -2.68 -9.19 10.99
N ALA A 100 -3.16 -8.15 10.34
CA ALA A 100 -2.86 -7.79 8.97
C ALA A 100 -2.35 -6.34 8.88
N HIS A 101 -1.39 -6.10 8.01
CA HIS A 101 -0.62 -4.87 7.91
C HIS A 101 -0.46 -4.43 6.46
N ASN A 102 -0.69 -3.15 6.22
CA ASN A 102 -0.33 -2.44 4.98
C ASN A 102 0.77 -1.42 5.29
N GLY A 103 1.94 -1.59 4.69
CA GLY A 103 3.08 -0.71 4.88
C GLY A 103 4.41 -1.42 4.77
N ASN A 104 5.43 -0.88 5.43
CA ASN A 104 6.75 -1.48 5.59
C ASN A 104 7.48 -0.87 6.79
N LEU A 105 8.15 -1.70 7.57
CA LEU A 105 8.95 -1.28 8.72
C LEU A 105 10.40 -1.05 8.30
N THR A 106 10.97 0.08 8.72
CA THR A 106 12.35 0.44 8.38
C THR A 106 13.38 -0.16 9.33
N ASN A 107 12.98 -0.54 10.55
CA ASN A 107 13.85 -1.16 11.54
C ASN A 107 13.56 -2.64 11.81
N THR A 108 13.07 -3.36 10.82
CA THR A 108 12.67 -4.79 10.94
C THR A 108 13.79 -5.65 11.50
N ALA A 109 15.04 -5.47 11.06
CA ALA A 109 16.18 -6.27 11.53
C ALA A 109 16.43 -6.10 13.04
N GLU A 110 16.41 -4.86 13.54
CA GLU A 110 16.53 -4.55 14.97
C GLU A 110 15.40 -5.18 15.79
N LEU A 111 14.17 -5.04 15.29
CA LEU A 111 13.00 -5.61 15.95
C LEU A 111 13.04 -7.15 15.96
N TYR A 112 13.46 -7.76 14.86
CA TYR A 112 13.62 -9.20 14.73
C TYR A 112 14.59 -9.76 15.79
N GLU A 113 15.78 -9.14 15.92
CA GLU A 113 16.77 -9.51 16.94
C GLU A 113 16.20 -9.41 18.36
N ASN A 114 15.47 -8.33 18.65
CA ASN A 114 14.84 -8.16 19.95
C ASN A 114 13.77 -9.24 20.21
N VAL A 115 12.92 -9.52 19.21
CA VAL A 115 11.85 -10.52 19.29
C VAL A 115 12.44 -11.92 19.53
N CYS A 116 13.46 -12.32 18.77
CA CYS A 116 14.04 -13.66 18.86
C CYS A 116 14.96 -13.82 20.08
N ASN A 117 15.89 -12.88 20.30
CA ASN A 117 16.96 -13.07 21.28
C ASN A 117 16.58 -12.59 22.68
N LYS A 118 15.79 -11.50 22.81
CA LYS A 118 15.39 -10.96 24.12
C LYS A 118 14.03 -11.47 24.58
N HIS A 119 13.07 -11.57 23.66
CA HIS A 119 11.71 -11.96 24.00
C HIS A 119 11.46 -13.45 23.83
N LEU A 120 12.44 -14.20 23.28
CA LEU A 120 12.41 -15.65 23.06
C LEU A 120 11.16 -16.08 22.28
N ARG A 121 10.78 -15.30 21.25
CA ARG A 121 9.65 -15.61 20.38
C ARG A 121 10.15 -16.05 19.01
N HIS A 122 9.56 -17.10 18.49
CA HIS A 122 9.89 -17.59 17.16
C HIS A 122 9.15 -16.78 16.09
N VAL A 123 9.87 -16.43 15.02
CA VAL A 123 9.33 -15.79 13.80
C VAL A 123 9.58 -16.75 12.65
N ASN A 124 8.51 -17.16 11.98
CA ASN A 124 8.54 -18.23 10.99
C ASN A 124 8.89 -17.74 9.57
N THR A 125 8.69 -16.45 9.30
CA THR A 125 8.86 -15.86 7.96
C THR A 125 9.81 -14.68 8.00
N SER A 126 10.17 -14.14 6.83
CA SER A 126 10.93 -12.90 6.70
C SER A 126 10.03 -11.65 6.66
N SER A 127 8.73 -11.79 6.90
CA SER A 127 7.78 -10.69 6.83
C SER A 127 7.91 -9.75 8.04
N ASP A 128 8.00 -8.46 7.78
CA ASP A 128 7.94 -7.41 8.79
C ASP A 128 6.61 -7.42 9.58
N SER A 129 5.54 -7.86 8.94
CA SER A 129 4.21 -7.98 9.57
C SER A 129 4.18 -9.03 10.68
N GLU A 130 4.91 -10.15 10.52
CA GLU A 130 5.03 -11.17 11.57
C GLU A 130 5.88 -10.65 12.73
N VAL A 131 6.93 -9.87 12.42
CA VAL A 131 7.74 -9.19 13.45
C VAL A 131 6.88 -8.19 14.22
N LEU A 132 6.09 -7.35 13.53
CA LEU A 132 5.18 -6.38 14.15
C LEU A 132 4.16 -7.05 15.07
N LEU A 133 3.56 -8.18 14.63
CA LEU A 133 2.64 -8.96 15.45
C LEU A 133 3.31 -9.45 16.74
N ASN A 134 4.55 -9.93 16.64
CA ASN A 134 5.28 -10.43 17.80
C ASN A 134 5.72 -9.32 18.76
N VAL A 135 6.06 -8.13 18.24
CA VAL A 135 6.31 -6.92 19.06
C VAL A 135 5.03 -6.54 19.82
N PHE A 136 3.90 -6.41 19.11
CA PHE A 136 2.62 -6.09 19.75
C PHE A 136 2.22 -7.14 20.82
N ALA A 137 2.34 -8.42 20.51
CA ALA A 137 2.04 -9.50 21.45
C ALA A 137 2.94 -9.48 22.69
N HIS A 138 4.22 -9.12 22.55
CA HIS A 138 5.13 -8.95 23.68
C HIS A 138 4.70 -7.77 24.56
N GLU A 139 4.45 -6.61 23.96
CA GLU A 139 4.05 -5.42 24.71
C GLU A 139 2.69 -5.61 25.40
N LEU A 140 1.74 -6.27 24.73
CA LEU A 140 0.45 -6.61 25.35
C LEU A 140 0.63 -7.52 26.56
N ARG A 141 1.49 -8.55 26.48
CA ARG A 141 1.82 -9.41 27.60
C ARG A 141 2.44 -8.61 28.76
N ARG A 142 3.35 -7.68 28.44
CA ARG A 142 4.01 -6.81 29.43
C ARG A 142 2.98 -5.93 30.14
N GLU A 143 2.04 -5.34 29.42
CA GLU A 143 1.00 -4.51 30.00
C GLU A 143 0.04 -5.31 30.88
N VAL A 144 -0.41 -6.47 30.41
CA VAL A 144 -1.33 -7.32 31.18
C VAL A 144 -0.67 -7.88 32.44
N SER A 145 0.65 -8.12 32.44
CA SER A 145 1.37 -8.60 33.63
C SER A 145 1.37 -7.60 34.79
N LYS A 146 1.02 -6.33 34.54
CA LYS A 146 0.85 -5.30 35.58
C LYS A 146 -0.52 -5.35 36.27
N ASN A 147 -1.48 -6.08 35.71
CA ASN A 147 -2.82 -6.20 36.28
C ASN A 147 -2.81 -7.09 37.54
N ALA A 148 -3.71 -6.80 38.48
CA ALA A 148 -3.94 -7.66 39.63
C ALA A 148 -4.36 -9.10 39.23
N ASN A 149 -5.04 -9.23 38.09
CA ASN A 149 -5.33 -10.50 37.44
C ASN A 149 -4.75 -10.51 36.01
N PRO A 150 -3.58 -11.16 35.80
CA PRO A 150 -2.93 -11.20 34.48
C PRO A 150 -3.70 -12.03 33.42
N HIS A 151 -4.74 -12.76 33.82
CA HIS A 151 -5.60 -13.50 32.89
C HIS A 151 -6.74 -12.64 32.32
N ARG A 152 -6.89 -11.41 32.79
CA ARG A 152 -7.94 -10.49 32.32
C ARG A 152 -7.34 -9.30 31.62
N LEU A 153 -7.57 -9.22 30.32
CA LEU A 153 -7.25 -8.06 29.49
C LEU A 153 -8.24 -6.92 29.78
N ASN A 154 -7.75 -5.71 29.92
CA ASN A 154 -8.55 -4.50 29.90
C ASN A 154 -8.17 -3.61 28.71
N ILE A 155 -9.01 -2.65 28.41
CA ILE A 155 -8.83 -1.77 27.24
C ILE A 155 -7.55 -0.94 27.32
N ASP A 156 -7.14 -0.49 28.51
CA ASP A 156 -5.93 0.28 28.73
C ASP A 156 -4.67 -0.52 28.40
N ASN A 157 -4.67 -1.83 28.65
CA ASN A 157 -3.55 -2.69 28.27
C ASN A 157 -3.34 -2.69 26.75
N ILE A 158 -4.43 -2.67 25.97
CA ILE A 158 -4.36 -2.63 24.50
C ILE A 158 -3.77 -1.30 24.03
N PHE A 159 -4.29 -0.18 24.52
CA PHE A 159 -3.83 1.15 24.13
C PHE A 159 -2.38 1.40 24.54
N ASN A 160 -1.99 0.99 25.77
CA ASN A 160 -0.62 1.13 26.24
C ASN A 160 0.34 0.25 25.44
N ALA A 161 -0.06 -0.98 25.08
CA ALA A 161 0.76 -1.85 24.23
C ALA A 161 0.98 -1.24 22.84
N VAL A 162 -0.04 -0.66 22.23
CA VAL A 162 0.12 0.02 20.94
C VAL A 162 0.94 1.30 21.06
N ALA A 163 0.82 2.06 22.16
CA ALA A 163 1.68 3.22 22.43
C ALA A 163 3.17 2.80 22.45
N GLU A 164 3.51 1.66 23.05
CA GLU A 164 4.86 1.11 23.01
C GLU A 164 5.25 0.64 21.59
N VAL A 165 4.33 0.04 20.84
CA VAL A 165 4.56 -0.27 19.41
C VAL A 165 4.93 1.00 18.65
N HIS A 166 4.18 2.09 18.80
CA HIS A 166 4.49 3.38 18.15
C HIS A 166 5.86 3.94 18.56
N ARG A 167 6.31 3.67 19.78
CA ARG A 167 7.63 4.10 20.26
C ARG A 167 8.77 3.26 19.68
N LEU A 168 8.59 1.95 19.54
CA LEU A 168 9.63 0.99 19.14
C LEU A 168 9.75 0.84 17.63
N VAL A 169 8.61 0.86 16.93
CA VAL A 169 8.53 0.58 15.50
C VAL A 169 8.77 1.85 14.69
N ARG A 170 9.60 1.76 13.67
CA ARG A 170 9.84 2.79 12.66
C ARG A 170 9.36 2.29 11.30
N GLY A 171 8.88 3.20 10.48
CA GLY A 171 8.30 2.89 9.17
C GLY A 171 6.89 3.42 9.04
N ALA A 172 6.15 2.87 8.08
CA ALA A 172 4.77 3.23 7.82
C ALA A 172 3.87 2.01 7.91
N TYR A 173 2.74 2.14 8.60
CA TYR A 173 1.82 1.03 8.79
C TYR A 173 0.38 1.46 9.04
N GLY A 174 -0.53 0.79 8.32
CA GLY A 174 -1.95 0.72 8.65
C GLY A 174 -2.28 -0.72 9.05
N VAL A 175 -2.71 -0.92 10.27
CA VAL A 175 -2.88 -2.25 10.88
C VAL A 175 -4.33 -2.50 11.25
N VAL A 176 -4.80 -3.71 10.98
CA VAL A 176 -6.01 -4.28 11.57
C VAL A 176 -5.65 -5.59 12.27
N ALA A 177 -6.16 -5.79 13.48
CA ALA A 177 -5.91 -6.98 14.27
C ALA A 177 -7.14 -7.39 15.06
N MET A 178 -7.21 -8.65 15.51
CA MET A 178 -8.22 -9.12 16.46
C MET A 178 -7.57 -9.84 17.61
N ILE A 179 -8.16 -9.70 18.81
CA ILE A 179 -7.80 -10.44 20.02
C ILE A 179 -8.97 -11.37 20.34
N ALA A 180 -8.69 -12.67 20.43
CA ALA A 180 -9.71 -13.70 20.64
C ALA A 180 -10.54 -13.44 21.90
N GLY A 181 -11.86 -13.42 21.75
CA GLY A 181 -12.81 -13.18 22.84
C GLY A 181 -12.97 -11.71 23.27
N TYR A 182 -12.24 -10.75 22.65
CA TYR A 182 -12.28 -9.34 23.05
C TYR A 182 -12.79 -8.39 21.95
N GLY A 183 -12.17 -8.37 20.79
CA GLY A 183 -12.57 -7.45 19.73
C GLY A 183 -11.54 -7.26 18.64
N MET A 184 -11.83 -6.32 17.75
CA MET A 184 -10.96 -5.84 16.68
C MET A 184 -10.28 -4.53 17.12
N LEU A 185 -9.02 -4.37 16.75
CA LEU A 185 -8.32 -3.09 16.87
C LEU A 185 -7.72 -2.70 15.53
N ALA A 186 -7.64 -1.39 15.32
CA ALA A 186 -6.97 -0.81 14.17
C ALA A 186 -6.10 0.35 14.64
N PHE A 187 -4.91 0.51 14.05
CA PHE A 187 -4.03 1.63 14.37
C PHE A 187 -3.20 2.04 13.16
N ARG A 188 -2.92 3.33 13.12
CA ARG A 188 -2.20 3.99 12.03
C ARG A 188 -0.85 4.50 12.51
N ASP A 189 0.18 4.44 11.67
CA ASP A 189 1.51 4.94 12.00
C ASP A 189 1.49 6.41 12.48
N PRO A 190 2.48 6.86 13.28
CA PRO A 190 2.51 8.20 13.87
C PRO A 190 2.56 9.35 12.86
N TYR A 191 2.94 9.07 11.60
CA TYR A 191 2.96 10.07 10.54
C TYR A 191 1.73 9.99 9.61
N GLY A 192 0.88 8.96 9.78
CA GLY A 192 -0.26 8.73 8.91
C GLY A 192 0.13 8.49 7.44
N ILE A 193 1.31 7.91 7.20
CA ILE A 193 1.80 7.67 5.84
C ILE A 193 0.89 6.68 5.11
N ARG A 194 0.47 5.61 5.79
CA ARG A 194 -0.49 4.66 5.19
C ARG A 194 -1.92 5.05 5.51
N PRO A 195 -2.81 5.04 4.50
CA PRO A 195 -4.21 5.36 4.72
C PRO A 195 -4.92 4.27 5.55
N LEU A 196 -5.82 4.70 6.41
CA LEU A 196 -6.70 3.83 7.18
C LEU A 196 -7.96 4.60 7.54
N VAL A 197 -9.14 4.10 7.14
CA VAL A 197 -10.43 4.76 7.30
C VAL A 197 -11.38 3.93 8.17
N LEU A 198 -12.25 4.60 8.91
CA LEU A 198 -13.30 4.02 9.74
C LEU A 198 -14.66 4.31 9.10
N GLY A 199 -15.49 3.30 9.00
CA GLY A 199 -16.87 3.41 8.56
C GLY A 199 -17.82 2.69 9.50
N SER A 200 -19.11 3.00 9.40
CA SER A 200 -20.15 2.33 10.16
C SER A 200 -21.41 2.10 9.33
N GLN A 201 -22.21 1.17 9.80
CA GLN A 201 -23.56 0.90 9.30
C GLN A 201 -24.48 0.72 10.49
N THR A 202 -25.70 1.26 10.39
CA THR A 202 -26.74 1.06 11.41
C THR A 202 -27.84 0.20 10.80
N ASP A 203 -28.18 -0.92 11.44
CA ASP A 203 -29.24 -1.80 11.00
C ASP A 203 -30.65 -1.26 11.37
N GLU A 204 -31.70 -1.93 10.91
CA GLU A 204 -33.09 -1.56 11.19
C GLU A 204 -33.44 -1.57 12.68
N ALA A 205 -32.69 -2.31 13.50
CA ALA A 205 -32.85 -2.35 14.94
C ALA A 205 -32.06 -1.25 15.67
N GLY A 206 -31.35 -0.38 14.94
CA GLY A 206 -30.53 0.71 15.49
C GLY A 206 -29.18 0.25 16.02
N ARG A 207 -28.73 -0.98 15.71
CA ARG A 207 -27.43 -1.50 16.16
C ARG A 207 -26.34 -1.09 15.15
N LYS A 208 -25.22 -0.59 15.67
CA LYS A 208 -24.08 -0.19 14.84
C LYS A 208 -23.11 -1.35 14.59
N SER A 209 -22.73 -1.51 13.33
CA SER A 209 -21.61 -2.32 12.87
C SER A 209 -20.48 -1.41 12.40
N TYR A 210 -19.22 -1.83 12.55
CA TYR A 210 -18.06 -1.02 12.21
C TYR A 210 -17.14 -1.72 11.22
N ALA A 211 -16.55 -0.92 10.33
CA ALA A 211 -15.58 -1.35 9.34
C ALA A 211 -14.35 -0.46 9.37
N VAL A 212 -13.18 -1.06 9.17
CA VAL A 212 -11.91 -0.35 8.96
C VAL A 212 -11.30 -0.84 7.66
N ALA A 213 -10.83 0.06 6.80
CA ALA A 213 -10.23 -0.30 5.51
C ALA A 213 -9.05 0.60 5.14
N SER A 214 -8.22 0.12 4.22
CA SER A 214 -7.16 0.95 3.61
C SER A 214 -7.72 2.08 2.75
N GLU A 215 -8.90 1.90 2.15
CA GLU A 215 -9.57 2.91 1.32
C GLU A 215 -11.08 2.89 1.54
N SER A 216 -11.69 4.07 1.46
CA SER A 216 -13.15 4.26 1.62
C SER A 216 -13.98 3.55 0.55
N VAL A 217 -13.41 3.26 -0.62
CA VAL A 217 -14.10 2.53 -1.70
C VAL A 217 -14.62 1.16 -1.27
N ALA A 218 -13.97 0.51 -0.28
CA ALA A 218 -14.46 -0.75 0.27
C ALA A 218 -15.85 -0.59 0.91
N PHE A 219 -16.12 0.54 1.55
CA PHE A 219 -17.39 0.80 2.25
C PHE A 219 -18.58 0.93 1.29
N ASN A 220 -18.38 1.54 0.11
CA ASN A 220 -19.44 1.67 -0.89
C ASN A 220 -20.05 0.32 -1.30
N ALA A 221 -19.18 -0.71 -1.46
CA ALA A 221 -19.64 -2.05 -1.81
C ALA A 221 -20.30 -2.79 -0.64
N LEU A 222 -20.00 -2.40 0.59
CA LEU A 222 -20.48 -3.02 1.81
C LEU A 222 -21.71 -2.31 2.40
N ALA A 223 -22.14 -1.20 1.79
CA ALA A 223 -23.18 -0.31 2.31
C ALA A 223 -22.85 0.24 3.73
N TYR A 224 -21.59 0.57 3.95
CA TYR A 224 -21.11 1.29 5.13
C TYR A 224 -20.86 2.75 4.77
N ASP A 225 -21.20 3.65 5.67
CA ASP A 225 -20.89 5.07 5.55
C ASP A 225 -19.48 5.34 6.05
N LEU A 226 -18.72 6.17 5.32
CA LEU A 226 -17.42 6.67 5.78
C LEU A 226 -17.64 7.64 6.95
N GLU A 227 -17.18 7.29 8.15
CA GLU A 227 -17.24 8.20 9.30
C GLU A 227 -16.06 9.19 9.28
N ARG A 228 -14.84 8.67 9.19
CA ARG A 228 -13.61 9.48 9.21
C ARG A 228 -12.36 8.68 8.88
N ASP A 229 -11.27 9.36 8.67
CA ASP A 229 -9.93 8.77 8.70
C ASP A 229 -9.50 8.45 10.13
N ILE A 230 -8.73 7.36 10.32
CA ILE A 230 -8.02 7.11 11.58
C ILE A 230 -6.81 8.04 11.61
N GLN A 231 -6.66 8.81 12.68
CA GLN A 231 -5.64 9.82 12.78
C GLN A 231 -4.23 9.22 12.93
N PRO A 232 -3.16 9.95 12.59
CA PRO A 232 -1.79 9.51 12.84
C PRO A 232 -1.58 9.13 14.31
N GLY A 233 -1.06 7.91 14.58
CA GLY A 233 -0.82 7.41 15.92
C GLY A 233 -2.07 7.05 16.73
N GLU A 234 -3.25 7.14 16.14
CA GLU A 234 -4.51 6.78 16.79
C GLU A 234 -4.72 5.26 16.76
N VAL A 235 -5.35 4.76 17.80
CA VAL A 235 -5.86 3.40 17.95
C VAL A 235 -7.38 3.43 18.07
N VAL A 236 -8.05 2.63 17.28
CA VAL A 236 -9.49 2.37 17.36
C VAL A 236 -9.67 0.92 17.80
N PHE A 237 -10.46 0.69 18.85
CA PHE A 237 -10.88 -0.63 19.30
C PHE A 237 -12.38 -0.77 19.15
N VAL A 238 -12.82 -1.90 18.60
CA VAL A 238 -14.22 -2.28 18.49
C VAL A 238 -14.41 -3.62 19.17
N GLY A 239 -15.10 -3.62 20.32
CA GLY A 239 -15.48 -4.83 21.03
C GLY A 239 -16.44 -5.68 20.18
N PHE A 240 -16.45 -7.00 20.40
CA PHE A 240 -17.43 -7.88 19.73
C PHE A 240 -18.89 -7.59 20.15
N ASP A 241 -19.08 -6.78 21.20
CA ASP A 241 -20.37 -6.25 21.64
C ASP A 241 -20.80 -4.97 20.87
N GLY A 242 -19.97 -4.48 19.93
CA GLY A 242 -20.21 -3.24 19.19
C GLY A 242 -19.74 -1.98 19.90
N THR A 243 -19.08 -2.05 21.05
CA THR A 243 -18.52 -0.90 21.74
C THR A 243 -17.30 -0.36 20.96
N LEU A 244 -17.33 0.91 20.55
CA LEU A 244 -16.20 1.58 19.90
C LEU A 244 -15.50 2.54 20.86
N ILE A 245 -14.18 2.39 20.98
CA ILE A 245 -13.32 3.27 21.77
C ILE A 245 -12.12 3.67 20.92
N ALA A 246 -11.80 4.96 20.88
CA ALA A 246 -10.66 5.49 20.15
C ALA A 246 -9.75 6.30 21.08
N ARG A 247 -8.43 6.22 20.88
CA ARG A 247 -7.45 6.95 21.67
C ARG A 247 -6.22 7.31 20.85
N GLN A 248 -5.73 8.53 21.04
CA GLN A 248 -4.40 8.92 20.58
C GLN A 248 -3.33 8.22 21.42
N CYS A 249 -2.44 7.46 20.78
CA CYS A 249 -1.41 6.66 21.44
C CYS A 249 0.02 7.04 21.03
N SER A 250 0.20 8.15 20.31
CA SER A 250 1.52 8.66 19.94
C SER A 250 1.65 10.15 20.26
N ASP A 251 2.74 10.52 20.90
CA ASP A 251 3.16 11.91 21.13
C ASP A 251 3.84 12.55 19.91
N ARG A 252 4.14 11.73 18.87
CA ARG A 252 4.77 12.17 17.62
C ARG A 252 3.77 12.26 16.46
N ALA A 253 2.47 12.30 16.76
CA ALA A 253 1.43 12.33 15.76
C ALA A 253 1.56 13.56 14.85
N LYS A 254 1.67 13.32 13.53
CA LYS A 254 1.77 14.34 12.50
C LYS A 254 1.18 13.82 11.19
N LEU A 255 0.24 14.56 10.60
CA LEU A 255 -0.37 14.13 9.34
C LEU A 255 0.56 14.42 8.15
N SER A 256 1.19 13.36 7.65
CA SER A 256 2.12 13.38 6.52
C SER A 256 1.83 12.21 5.56
N PRO A 257 0.66 12.19 4.91
CA PRO A 257 0.24 11.07 4.08
C PRO A 257 1.15 10.88 2.87
N CYS A 258 1.19 9.66 2.36
CA CYS A 258 1.95 9.35 1.16
C CYS A 258 1.35 10.06 -0.06
N LEU A 259 2.12 10.97 -0.66
CA LEU A 259 1.67 11.74 -1.83
C LEU A 259 1.36 10.84 -3.04
N PHE A 260 2.06 9.72 -3.15
CA PHE A 260 1.89 8.77 -4.25
C PHE A 260 0.54 8.01 -4.20
N GLU A 261 -0.15 8.00 -3.06
CA GLU A 261 -1.53 7.49 -2.98
C GLU A 261 -2.47 8.32 -3.85
N TYR A 262 -2.39 9.65 -3.79
CA TYR A 262 -3.23 10.55 -4.58
C TYR A 262 -2.88 10.49 -6.07
N VAL A 263 -1.60 10.33 -6.39
CA VAL A 263 -1.13 10.26 -7.79
C VAL A 263 -1.57 8.96 -8.47
N TYR A 264 -1.35 7.81 -7.80
CA TYR A 264 -1.42 6.51 -8.48
C TYR A 264 -2.21 5.44 -7.75
N PHE A 265 -1.90 5.17 -6.44
CA PHE A 265 -2.34 3.92 -5.84
C PHE A 265 -3.81 3.87 -5.50
N ALA A 266 -4.34 4.92 -4.87
CA ALA A 266 -5.73 4.94 -4.48
C ALA A 266 -6.66 4.95 -5.69
N ARG A 267 -7.81 4.35 -5.56
CA ARG A 267 -8.86 4.46 -6.58
C ARG A 267 -9.38 5.89 -6.64
N PRO A 268 -9.77 6.38 -7.83
CA PRO A 268 -10.28 7.75 -7.96
C PRO A 268 -11.56 7.99 -7.14
N ASP A 269 -12.36 6.97 -6.90
CA ASP A 269 -13.58 7.03 -6.10
C ASP A 269 -13.33 6.90 -4.58
N SER A 270 -12.09 6.93 -4.13
CA SER A 270 -11.71 6.95 -2.71
C SER A 270 -11.59 8.36 -2.16
N VAL A 271 -11.88 8.50 -0.86
CA VAL A 271 -11.54 9.67 -0.03
C VAL A 271 -10.52 9.22 1.00
N ILE A 272 -9.40 9.92 1.09
CA ILE A 272 -8.29 9.65 2.02
C ILE A 272 -7.88 10.97 2.68
N ASP A 273 -7.78 10.98 4.01
CA ASP A 273 -7.47 12.16 4.80
C ASP A 273 -8.34 13.37 4.40
N GLY A 274 -9.64 13.11 4.20
CA GLY A 274 -10.63 14.11 3.79
C GLY A 274 -10.48 14.62 2.35
N VAL A 275 -9.51 14.10 1.57
CA VAL A 275 -9.25 14.49 0.18
C VAL A 275 -9.88 13.51 -0.79
N SER A 276 -10.73 14.01 -1.70
CA SER A 276 -11.17 13.23 -2.86
C SER A 276 -10.00 12.97 -3.81
N VAL A 277 -9.67 11.71 -4.02
CA VAL A 277 -8.60 11.30 -4.94
C VAL A 277 -8.92 11.75 -6.37
N TYR A 278 -10.19 11.68 -6.78
CA TYR A 278 -10.62 12.13 -8.10
C TYR A 278 -10.38 13.62 -8.28
N GLN A 279 -10.82 14.45 -7.32
CA GLN A 279 -10.65 15.90 -7.38
C GLN A 279 -9.17 16.28 -7.39
N SER A 280 -8.35 15.65 -6.56
CA SER A 280 -6.91 15.91 -6.56
C SER A 280 -6.26 15.65 -7.92
N ARG A 281 -6.69 14.59 -8.64
CA ARG A 281 -6.18 14.30 -9.99
C ARG A 281 -6.67 15.27 -11.05
N LEU A 282 -7.89 15.80 -10.92
CA LEU A 282 -8.35 16.89 -11.79
C LEU A 282 -7.46 18.13 -11.59
N ASP A 283 -7.26 18.54 -10.34
CA ASP A 283 -6.47 19.72 -10.00
C ASP A 283 -4.98 19.57 -10.37
N MET A 284 -4.43 18.34 -10.28
CA MET A 284 -3.10 18.02 -10.84
C MET A 284 -3.04 18.29 -12.35
N GLY A 285 -4.10 17.94 -13.09
CA GLY A 285 -4.19 18.23 -14.53
C GLY A 285 -4.20 19.73 -14.84
N VAL A 286 -4.92 20.52 -14.05
CA VAL A 286 -4.93 21.99 -14.15
C VAL A 286 -3.53 22.57 -13.94
N SER A 287 -2.88 22.19 -12.84
CA SER A 287 -1.53 22.66 -12.49
C SER A 287 -0.50 22.27 -13.54
N LEU A 288 -0.56 21.04 -14.05
CA LEU A 288 0.33 20.54 -15.09
C LEU A 288 0.14 21.29 -16.42
N ALA A 289 -1.09 21.68 -16.77
CA ALA A 289 -1.37 22.45 -17.97
C ALA A 289 -0.66 23.81 -17.96
N GLU A 290 -0.61 24.49 -16.82
CA GLU A 290 0.08 25.77 -16.70
C GLU A 290 1.60 25.62 -16.89
N LYS A 291 2.19 24.50 -16.46
CA LYS A 291 3.60 24.20 -16.71
C LYS A 291 3.84 23.89 -18.19
N ILE A 292 3.00 23.09 -18.81
CA ILE A 292 3.11 22.72 -20.23
C ILE A 292 3.06 23.95 -21.13
N LYS A 293 2.21 24.93 -20.85
CA LYS A 293 2.14 26.20 -21.62
C LYS A 293 3.47 26.96 -21.65
N ARG A 294 4.33 26.75 -20.65
CA ARG A 294 5.65 27.39 -20.56
C ARG A 294 6.77 26.57 -21.20
N GLU A 295 6.65 25.25 -21.20
CA GLU A 295 7.76 24.33 -21.50
C GLU A 295 7.61 23.59 -22.83
N LEU A 296 6.39 23.46 -23.36
CA LEU A 296 6.14 22.78 -24.64
C LEU A 296 5.51 23.73 -25.68
N PRO A 297 5.71 23.46 -26.97
CA PRO A 297 5.06 24.19 -28.06
C PRO A 297 3.59 23.75 -28.18
N VAL A 298 2.70 24.32 -27.36
CA VAL A 298 1.28 23.91 -27.28
C VAL A 298 0.58 23.98 -28.63
N ASP A 299 0.95 24.96 -29.49
CA ASP A 299 0.36 25.10 -30.83
C ASP A 299 0.65 23.90 -31.73
N ASP A 300 1.76 23.19 -31.53
CA ASP A 300 2.13 22.00 -32.28
C ASP A 300 1.41 20.73 -31.79
N ILE A 301 0.73 20.78 -30.64
CA ILE A 301 -0.05 19.66 -30.09
C ILE A 301 -1.44 19.64 -30.71
N ASP A 302 -1.78 18.56 -31.41
CA ASP A 302 -3.10 18.38 -32.02
C ASP A 302 -4.14 17.81 -31.04
N VAL A 303 -3.70 16.95 -30.11
CA VAL A 303 -4.60 16.19 -29.24
C VAL A 303 -3.91 15.75 -27.95
N VAL A 304 -4.67 15.70 -26.86
CA VAL A 304 -4.26 15.15 -25.54
C VAL A 304 -4.88 13.78 -25.34
N MET A 305 -4.08 12.83 -24.92
CA MET A 305 -4.50 11.43 -24.72
C MET A 305 -3.98 10.87 -23.38
N PRO A 306 -4.82 10.21 -22.57
CA PRO A 306 -4.36 9.53 -21.37
C PRO A 306 -3.65 8.20 -21.71
N ILE A 307 -2.65 7.85 -20.92
CA ILE A 307 -2.19 6.47 -20.80
C ILE A 307 -3.10 5.80 -19.77
N PRO A 308 -3.97 4.84 -20.16
CA PRO A 308 -5.02 4.34 -19.27
C PRO A 308 -4.46 3.48 -18.14
N ASP A 309 -5.10 3.49 -16.95
CA ASP A 309 -6.40 4.09 -16.61
C ASP A 309 -6.25 5.32 -15.70
N THR A 310 -5.19 5.39 -14.89
CA THR A 310 -5.06 6.30 -13.73
C THR A 310 -4.93 7.78 -14.14
N SER A 311 -4.33 8.05 -15.29
CA SER A 311 -4.09 9.41 -15.80
C SER A 311 -5.31 10.10 -16.42
N ARG A 312 -6.43 9.38 -16.62
CA ARG A 312 -7.63 9.94 -17.30
C ARG A 312 -8.14 11.26 -16.71
N PRO A 313 -8.33 11.38 -15.37
CA PRO A 313 -8.81 12.63 -14.79
C PRO A 313 -7.87 13.80 -15.06
N SER A 314 -6.57 13.61 -14.86
CA SER A 314 -5.56 14.64 -15.10
C SER A 314 -5.47 15.02 -16.58
N ALA A 315 -5.52 14.04 -17.49
CA ALA A 315 -5.48 14.28 -18.93
C ALA A 315 -6.71 15.05 -19.43
N MET A 316 -7.89 14.76 -18.86
CA MET A 316 -9.13 15.44 -19.22
C MET A 316 -9.08 16.92 -18.88
N GLU A 317 -8.74 17.27 -17.62
CA GLU A 317 -8.63 18.68 -17.22
C GLU A 317 -7.49 19.40 -17.91
N LEU A 318 -6.35 18.73 -18.09
CA LEU A 318 -5.23 19.26 -18.85
C LEU A 318 -5.64 19.64 -20.28
N ALA A 319 -6.41 18.79 -20.98
CA ALA A 319 -6.90 19.07 -22.33
C ALA A 319 -7.82 20.30 -22.36
N VAL A 320 -8.72 20.44 -21.38
CA VAL A 320 -9.60 21.61 -21.24
C VAL A 320 -8.76 22.89 -21.08
N HIS A 321 -7.78 22.88 -20.18
CA HIS A 321 -6.93 24.05 -19.88
C HIS A 321 -5.96 24.43 -21.02
N LEU A 322 -5.52 23.44 -21.81
CA LEU A 322 -4.74 23.67 -23.03
C LEU A 322 -5.62 24.04 -24.23
N LYS A 323 -6.95 23.96 -24.12
CA LYS A 323 -7.92 24.14 -25.22
C LYS A 323 -7.63 23.20 -26.39
N LYS A 324 -7.27 21.95 -26.08
CA LYS A 324 -6.99 20.90 -27.07
C LYS A 324 -8.04 19.79 -26.96
N PRO A 325 -8.32 19.08 -28.06
CA PRO A 325 -9.19 17.91 -28.02
C PRO A 325 -8.65 16.85 -27.06
N TYR A 326 -9.53 16.25 -26.25
CA TYR A 326 -9.26 15.02 -25.50
C TYR A 326 -9.71 13.81 -26.33
N ARG A 327 -8.88 12.79 -26.45
CA ARG A 327 -9.19 11.53 -27.12
C ARG A 327 -8.56 10.36 -26.39
N GLU A 328 -9.23 9.20 -26.39
CA GLU A 328 -8.68 7.96 -25.88
C GLU A 328 -8.10 7.13 -27.03
N GLY A 329 -6.83 7.38 -27.39
CA GLY A 329 -6.15 6.67 -28.48
C GLY A 329 -5.57 5.31 -28.09
N LEU A 330 -5.47 5.01 -26.76
CA LEU A 330 -4.94 3.76 -26.24
C LEU A 330 -6.03 2.98 -25.50
N ILE A 331 -6.28 1.75 -25.91
CA ILE A 331 -7.26 0.87 -25.27
C ILE A 331 -6.55 -0.18 -24.42
N LYS A 332 -6.92 -0.22 -23.13
CA LYS A 332 -6.42 -1.23 -22.22
C LYS A 332 -7.24 -2.52 -22.30
N ASN A 333 -6.56 -3.65 -22.50
CA ASN A 333 -7.18 -4.95 -22.40
C ASN A 333 -7.52 -5.28 -20.93
N ARG A 334 -8.81 -5.26 -20.58
CA ARG A 334 -9.31 -5.49 -19.22
C ARG A 334 -9.22 -6.96 -18.78
N TYR A 335 -9.05 -7.89 -19.72
CA TYR A 335 -9.00 -9.32 -19.45
C TYR A 335 -7.58 -9.83 -19.17
N ILE A 336 -6.56 -9.00 -19.40
CA ILE A 336 -5.18 -9.30 -19.06
C ILE A 336 -4.86 -8.60 -17.75
N GLY A 337 -4.72 -9.40 -16.68
CA GLY A 337 -4.31 -8.94 -15.36
C GLY A 337 -2.90 -8.34 -15.34
N ARG A 338 -2.48 -7.74 -14.22
CA ARG A 338 -1.08 -7.37 -14.01
C ARG A 338 -0.25 -8.64 -14.16
N THR A 339 0.59 -8.71 -15.18
CA THR A 339 1.59 -9.78 -15.26
C THR A 339 2.54 -9.56 -14.09
N PHE A 340 2.67 -10.57 -13.22
CA PHE A 340 3.75 -10.66 -12.24
C PHE A 340 5.06 -10.30 -12.93
N ILE A 341 5.96 -9.66 -12.20
CA ILE A 341 7.28 -9.25 -12.68
C ILE A 341 7.99 -10.50 -13.23
N MET A 342 7.87 -10.71 -14.54
CA MET A 342 8.60 -11.77 -15.19
C MET A 342 10.05 -11.34 -15.43
N PRO A 343 11.05 -12.16 -15.11
CA PRO A 343 12.44 -11.85 -15.40
C PRO A 343 12.66 -11.82 -16.92
N GLY A 344 13.34 -10.76 -17.41
CA GLY A 344 13.75 -10.62 -18.81
C GLY A 344 13.09 -9.46 -19.57
N GLN A 345 13.91 -8.66 -20.28
CA GLN A 345 13.46 -7.49 -21.06
C GLN A 345 12.52 -7.88 -22.23
N ALA A 346 12.80 -8.98 -22.93
CA ALA A 346 11.99 -9.43 -24.05
C ALA A 346 10.55 -9.82 -23.66
N THR A 347 10.39 -10.38 -22.46
CA THR A 347 9.08 -10.77 -21.93
C THR A 347 8.26 -9.55 -21.50
N ARG A 348 8.93 -8.50 -21.01
CA ARG A 348 8.28 -7.22 -20.64
C ARG A 348 7.76 -6.49 -21.88
N LYS A 349 8.50 -6.43 -22.98
CA LYS A 349 8.06 -5.84 -24.26
C LYS A 349 6.76 -6.48 -24.77
N LYS A 350 6.70 -7.79 -24.78
CA LYS A 350 5.49 -8.54 -25.18
C LYS A 350 4.29 -8.21 -24.28
N SER A 351 4.53 -7.94 -22.99
CA SER A 351 3.47 -7.69 -22.01
C SER A 351 2.78 -6.32 -22.17
N VAL A 352 3.48 -5.27 -22.58
CA VAL A 352 2.87 -3.95 -22.82
C VAL A 352 1.95 -4.00 -24.03
N ARG A 353 2.40 -4.57 -25.16
CA ARG A 353 1.60 -4.73 -26.38
C ARG A 353 0.37 -5.62 -26.21
N GLN A 354 0.39 -6.57 -25.28
CA GLN A 354 -0.78 -7.36 -24.94
C GLN A 354 -1.80 -6.57 -24.11
N LYS A 355 -1.34 -5.60 -23.32
CA LYS A 355 -2.17 -4.81 -22.40
C LYS A 355 -2.76 -3.56 -23.03
N LEU A 356 -2.05 -2.93 -23.96
CA LEU A 356 -2.43 -1.69 -24.61
C LEU A 356 -2.45 -1.87 -26.12
N SER A 357 -3.51 -1.37 -26.75
CA SER A 357 -3.66 -1.35 -28.20
C SER A 357 -3.91 0.07 -28.67
N PRO A 358 -3.11 0.61 -29.64
CA PRO A 358 -3.35 1.92 -30.22
C PRO A 358 -4.47 1.85 -31.25
N MET A 359 -5.26 2.91 -31.36
CA MET A 359 -6.22 3.13 -32.45
C MET A 359 -5.56 4.04 -33.50
N GLU A 360 -5.09 3.45 -34.60
CA GLU A 360 -4.30 4.13 -35.67
C GLU A 360 -4.96 5.44 -36.14
N THR A 361 -6.29 5.44 -36.32
CA THR A 361 -7.05 6.63 -36.74
C THR A 361 -6.92 7.82 -35.80
N GLU A 362 -6.57 7.59 -34.53
CA GLU A 362 -6.37 8.63 -33.56
C GLU A 362 -4.95 9.19 -33.56
N PHE A 363 -3.98 8.47 -34.15
CA PHE A 363 -2.56 8.84 -34.15
C PHE A 363 -2.06 9.35 -35.50
N GLU A 364 -2.57 8.82 -36.61
CA GLU A 364 -2.05 9.09 -37.95
C GLU A 364 -1.94 10.58 -38.26
N GLY A 365 -0.70 11.04 -38.57
CA GLY A 365 -0.36 12.42 -38.93
C GLY A 365 -0.44 13.45 -37.80
N LYS A 366 -0.81 13.06 -36.59
CA LYS A 366 -1.01 13.98 -35.44
C LYS A 366 0.22 14.09 -34.55
N SER A 367 0.40 15.28 -33.97
CA SER A 367 1.28 15.53 -32.84
C SER A 367 0.49 15.33 -31.55
N VAL A 368 0.82 14.31 -30.77
CA VAL A 368 0.06 13.89 -29.60
C VAL A 368 0.76 14.23 -28.29
N LEU A 369 0.00 14.67 -27.29
CA LEU A 369 0.44 14.78 -25.91
C LEU A 369 -0.13 13.61 -25.10
N LEU A 370 0.74 12.65 -24.76
CA LEU A 370 0.39 11.53 -23.89
C LEU A 370 0.53 11.96 -22.42
N VAL A 371 -0.48 11.70 -21.62
CA VAL A 371 -0.48 12.01 -20.18
C VAL A 371 -0.40 10.71 -19.39
N ASP A 372 0.64 10.56 -18.58
CA ASP A 372 0.81 9.45 -17.65
C ASP A 372 0.65 9.93 -16.19
N ASP A 373 0.35 9.02 -15.29
CA ASP A 373 0.35 9.34 -13.86
C ASP A 373 1.78 9.53 -13.31
N SER A 374 2.70 8.65 -13.68
CA SER A 374 4.09 8.69 -13.23
C SER A 374 5.02 7.88 -14.13
N ILE A 375 6.28 8.29 -14.22
CA ILE A 375 7.32 7.58 -14.96
C ILE A 375 8.41 7.12 -13.98
N VAL A 376 8.56 5.80 -13.86
CA VAL A 376 9.49 5.20 -12.88
C VAL A 376 10.76 4.68 -13.58
N ARG A 377 10.65 3.59 -14.36
CA ARG A 377 11.79 2.98 -15.10
C ARG A 377 11.90 3.47 -16.55
N GLY A 378 10.87 4.10 -17.09
CA GLY A 378 10.82 4.56 -18.47
C GLY A 378 10.63 3.45 -19.53
N THR A 379 10.76 2.17 -19.16
CA THR A 379 10.60 1.05 -20.11
C THR A 379 9.21 1.00 -20.72
N THR A 380 8.16 1.14 -19.91
CA THR A 380 6.77 1.19 -20.37
C THR A 380 6.52 2.42 -21.26
N SER A 381 7.03 3.58 -20.85
CA SER A 381 6.87 4.82 -21.60
C SER A 381 7.53 4.73 -22.97
N ARG A 382 8.74 4.14 -23.06
CA ARG A 382 9.43 3.86 -24.34
C ARG A 382 8.61 2.96 -25.26
N GLU A 383 8.10 1.86 -24.73
CA GLU A 383 7.25 0.92 -25.51
C GLU A 383 5.97 1.61 -26.02
N ILE A 384 5.37 2.48 -25.21
CA ILE A 384 4.18 3.25 -25.58
C ILE A 384 4.54 4.26 -26.70
N VAL A 385 5.66 4.99 -26.59
CA VAL A 385 6.12 5.91 -27.63
C VAL A 385 6.39 5.17 -28.95
N GLU A 386 7.11 4.04 -28.91
CA GLU A 386 7.35 3.20 -30.08
C GLU A 386 6.03 2.74 -30.72
N MET A 387 5.06 2.32 -29.91
CA MET A 387 3.75 1.85 -30.38
C MET A 387 2.95 2.97 -31.05
N VAL A 388 2.92 4.16 -30.44
CA VAL A 388 2.18 5.34 -30.91
C VAL A 388 2.82 5.89 -32.20
N ARG A 389 4.15 5.88 -32.31
CA ARG A 389 4.85 6.24 -33.55
C ARG A 389 4.56 5.22 -34.67
N ALA A 390 4.54 3.93 -34.35
CA ALA A 390 4.18 2.88 -35.32
C ALA A 390 2.71 3.03 -35.81
N ALA A 391 1.83 3.60 -34.98
CA ALA A 391 0.45 3.94 -35.33
C ALA A 391 0.34 5.27 -36.14
N GLY A 392 1.45 5.88 -36.55
CA GLY A 392 1.48 7.02 -37.46
C GLY A 392 1.55 8.40 -36.79
N ALA A 393 1.81 8.50 -35.50
CA ALA A 393 1.98 9.79 -34.83
C ALA A 393 3.18 10.58 -35.41
N ARG A 394 2.96 11.84 -35.76
CA ARG A 394 3.98 12.75 -36.29
C ARG A 394 4.98 13.15 -35.20
N LYS A 395 4.47 13.55 -34.05
CA LYS A 395 5.24 13.87 -32.85
C LYS A 395 4.59 13.28 -31.60
N VAL A 396 5.39 12.96 -30.60
CA VAL A 396 4.94 12.39 -29.32
C VAL A 396 5.55 13.19 -28.19
N TYR A 397 4.73 14.00 -27.53
CA TYR A 397 5.05 14.66 -26.29
C TYR A 397 4.50 13.85 -25.11
N ILE A 398 5.16 13.90 -23.96
CA ILE A 398 4.72 13.24 -22.74
C ILE A 398 4.57 14.25 -21.60
N ALA A 399 3.53 14.10 -20.81
CA ALA A 399 3.34 14.80 -19.56
C ALA A 399 3.14 13.79 -18.42
N SER A 400 3.88 13.93 -17.32
CA SER A 400 3.71 13.16 -16.09
C SER A 400 2.98 13.99 -15.04
N ALA A 401 1.87 13.48 -14.51
CA ALA A 401 1.14 14.11 -13.42
C ALA A 401 1.93 14.07 -12.09
N ALA A 402 2.94 13.19 -12.00
CA ALA A 402 3.90 13.17 -10.91
C ALA A 402 5.20 13.90 -11.28
N PRO A 403 5.94 14.40 -10.28
CA PRO A 403 7.35 14.78 -10.41
C PRO A 403 8.23 13.59 -10.82
N GLU A 404 9.49 13.87 -11.14
CA GLU A 404 10.47 12.83 -11.42
C GLU A 404 10.66 11.93 -10.18
N VAL A 405 10.48 10.63 -10.34
CA VAL A 405 10.79 9.63 -9.30
C VAL A 405 12.30 9.40 -9.28
N ARG A 406 12.98 9.94 -8.27
CA ARG A 406 14.45 9.96 -8.15
C ARG A 406 15.00 9.08 -7.04
N TYR A 407 14.16 8.65 -6.10
CA TYR A 407 14.57 7.90 -4.91
C TYR A 407 13.67 6.69 -4.68
N PRO A 408 14.20 5.59 -4.10
CA PRO A 408 13.38 4.46 -3.71
C PRO A 408 12.40 4.83 -2.58
N ASN A 409 11.24 4.19 -2.57
CA ASN A 409 10.34 4.26 -1.42
C ASN A 409 10.68 3.15 -0.43
N VAL A 410 10.60 3.46 0.89
CA VAL A 410 10.88 2.53 1.98
C VAL A 410 9.63 2.24 2.84
N TYR A 411 8.48 2.81 2.49
CA TYR A 411 7.24 2.78 3.28
C TYR A 411 6.14 1.88 2.68
N GLY A 412 6.53 0.89 1.88
CA GLY A 412 5.60 -0.11 1.38
C GLY A 412 5.20 0.05 -0.09
N ILE A 413 5.86 0.92 -0.84
CA ILE A 413 5.78 0.95 -2.30
C ILE A 413 6.97 0.17 -2.86
N ASP A 414 6.72 -0.84 -3.68
CA ASP A 414 7.81 -1.53 -4.37
C ASP A 414 8.31 -0.65 -5.53
N MET A 415 9.33 0.13 -5.23
CA MET A 415 10.07 0.90 -6.22
C MET A 415 11.40 0.18 -6.55
N PRO A 416 11.90 0.35 -7.79
CA PRO A 416 13.20 -0.19 -8.18
C PRO A 416 14.35 0.44 -7.38
N THR A 417 15.55 -0.10 -7.57
CA THR A 417 16.76 0.55 -7.04
C THR A 417 16.96 1.91 -7.69
N ARG A 418 17.74 2.77 -7.05
CA ARG A 418 17.99 4.13 -7.55
C ARG A 418 18.56 4.14 -8.96
N GLU A 419 19.41 3.17 -9.29
CA GLU A 419 20.05 3.02 -10.60
C GLU A 419 19.07 2.65 -11.72
N GLU A 420 17.97 1.95 -11.36
CA GLU A 420 16.92 1.59 -12.31
C GLU A 420 15.88 2.70 -12.54
N LEU A 421 15.91 3.77 -11.74
CA LEU A 421 15.03 4.94 -11.91
C LEU A 421 15.50 5.74 -13.12
N ILE A 422 14.61 5.99 -14.09
CA ILE A 422 14.99 6.72 -15.31
C ILE A 422 15.45 8.14 -15.02
N ALA A 423 14.90 8.77 -13.98
CA ALA A 423 15.23 10.15 -13.59
C ALA A 423 16.50 10.25 -12.71
N ASN A 424 17.15 9.13 -12.39
CA ASN A 424 18.40 9.17 -11.64
C ASN A 424 19.53 9.81 -12.45
N GLY A 425 19.98 10.99 -12.02
CA GLY A 425 21.06 11.74 -12.66
C GLY A 425 20.75 12.29 -14.06
N ARG A 426 19.48 12.26 -14.50
CA ARG A 426 19.07 12.75 -15.83
C ARG A 426 18.15 13.95 -15.74
N SER A 427 18.28 14.84 -16.70
CA SER A 427 17.36 15.93 -16.99
C SER A 427 16.13 15.44 -17.76
N ALA A 428 15.06 16.25 -17.79
CA ALA A 428 13.86 15.93 -18.57
C ALA A 428 14.17 15.74 -20.06
N ALA A 429 15.09 16.55 -20.64
CA ALA A 429 15.50 16.41 -22.04
C ALA A 429 16.20 15.07 -22.31
N GLU A 430 17.09 14.62 -21.41
CA GLU A 430 17.75 13.32 -21.52
C GLU A 430 16.77 12.17 -21.37
N ILE A 431 15.77 12.30 -20.47
CA ILE A 431 14.70 11.31 -20.32
C ILE A 431 13.84 11.24 -21.59
N ALA A 432 13.47 12.40 -22.17
CA ALA A 432 12.71 12.45 -23.43
C ALA A 432 13.46 11.70 -24.54
N ALA A 433 14.76 11.99 -24.71
CA ALA A 433 15.61 11.31 -25.69
C ALA A 433 15.69 9.80 -25.43
N GLU A 434 15.85 9.39 -24.17
CA GLU A 434 15.96 7.97 -23.76
C GLU A 434 14.68 7.18 -24.09
N ILE A 435 13.49 7.77 -23.92
CA ILE A 435 12.20 7.11 -24.22
C ILE A 435 11.74 7.33 -25.66
N GLY A 436 12.45 8.15 -26.44
CA GLY A 436 12.13 8.47 -27.84
C GLY A 436 11.01 9.49 -28.04
N ALA A 437 10.68 10.30 -27.03
CA ALA A 437 9.69 11.37 -27.12
C ALA A 437 10.30 12.66 -27.68
N ASP A 438 9.45 13.52 -28.30
CA ASP A 438 9.86 14.84 -28.83
C ASP A 438 9.98 15.89 -27.71
N GLY A 439 9.42 15.62 -26.54
CA GLY A 439 9.53 16.43 -25.34
C GLY A 439 8.79 15.78 -24.18
N ILE A 440 9.18 16.14 -22.96
CA ILE A 440 8.55 15.64 -21.73
C ILE A 440 8.45 16.75 -20.70
N VAL A 441 7.35 16.77 -19.97
CA VAL A 441 7.13 17.66 -18.82
C VAL A 441 6.70 16.81 -17.63
N PHE A 442 7.36 17.01 -16.50
CA PHE A 442 6.96 16.44 -15.20
C PHE A 442 6.29 17.52 -14.36
N GLN A 443 5.35 17.13 -13.50
CA GLN A 443 4.77 18.02 -12.50
C GLN A 443 5.86 18.54 -11.54
N ASN A 444 5.71 19.75 -10.99
CA ASN A 444 6.55 20.22 -9.90
C ASN A 444 6.07 19.62 -8.56
N LEU A 445 7.02 19.25 -7.69
CA LEU A 445 6.66 18.70 -6.38
C LEU A 445 5.88 19.72 -5.53
N SER A 446 6.34 20.98 -5.49
CA SER A 446 5.65 22.05 -4.76
C SER A 446 4.20 22.27 -5.22
N ASP A 447 3.96 22.19 -6.53
CA ASP A 447 2.65 22.39 -7.10
C ASP A 447 1.73 21.20 -6.80
N LEU A 448 2.28 19.96 -6.85
CA LEU A 448 1.57 18.75 -6.50
C LEU A 448 1.14 18.74 -5.02
N GLU A 449 2.07 19.09 -4.11
CA GLU A 449 1.78 19.21 -2.68
C GLU A 449 0.73 20.31 -2.40
N ALA A 450 0.85 21.46 -3.08
CA ALA A 450 -0.10 22.56 -2.95
C ALA A 450 -1.52 22.16 -3.39
N VAL A 451 -1.65 21.43 -4.49
CA VAL A 451 -2.93 20.92 -4.99
C VAL A 451 -3.63 20.05 -3.94
N VAL A 452 -2.94 19.07 -3.38
CA VAL A 452 -3.54 18.17 -2.38
C VAL A 452 -3.84 18.91 -1.08
N LYS A 453 -2.92 19.78 -0.64
CA LYS A 453 -3.08 20.59 0.58
C LYS A 453 -4.24 21.59 0.47
N ALA A 454 -4.53 22.10 -0.72
CA ALA A 454 -5.68 22.99 -0.92
C ALA A 454 -7.03 22.30 -0.64
N LEU A 455 -7.10 20.98 -0.87
CA LEU A 455 -8.29 20.18 -0.59
C LEU A 455 -8.44 19.82 0.89
N ASN A 456 -7.33 19.71 1.64
CA ASN A 456 -7.33 19.58 3.09
C ASN A 456 -6.16 20.35 3.73
N PRO A 457 -6.40 21.57 4.22
CA PRO A 457 -5.36 22.38 4.88
C PRO A 457 -4.79 21.80 6.19
N GLN A 458 -5.40 20.77 6.76
CA GLN A 458 -4.89 20.08 7.97
C GLN A 458 -3.67 19.21 7.68
N ILE A 459 -3.40 18.89 6.42
CA ILE A 459 -2.20 18.14 6.04
C ILE A 459 -0.98 19.07 6.25
N GLU A 460 -0.12 18.70 7.19
CA GLU A 460 1.06 19.51 7.55
C GLU A 460 2.18 19.36 6.53
N SER A 461 2.44 18.12 6.09
CA SER A 461 3.46 17.74 5.12
C SER A 461 3.06 16.45 4.42
N PHE A 462 3.87 15.98 3.48
CA PHE A 462 3.65 14.71 2.79
C PHE A 462 4.85 13.79 2.93
N ASP A 463 4.62 12.46 2.86
CA ASP A 463 5.67 11.57 2.42
C ASP A 463 5.83 11.73 0.90
N SER A 464 6.84 12.51 0.54
CA SER A 464 7.26 12.77 -0.85
C SER A 464 8.63 12.15 -1.13
N SER A 465 9.05 11.17 -0.31
CA SER A 465 10.41 10.63 -0.28
C SER A 465 10.89 10.09 -1.63
N CYS A 466 10.00 9.52 -2.45
CA CYS A 466 10.34 9.04 -3.78
C CYS A 466 10.71 10.16 -4.77
N PHE A 467 10.34 11.41 -4.49
CA PHE A 467 10.64 12.57 -5.32
C PHE A 467 11.84 13.37 -4.78
N ASN A 468 11.89 13.63 -3.47
CA ASN A 468 12.86 14.53 -2.82
C ASN A 468 13.95 13.83 -1.98
N GLY A 469 13.80 12.54 -1.67
CA GLY A 469 14.74 11.78 -0.84
C GLY A 469 14.67 12.11 0.66
N ILE A 470 13.63 12.83 1.09
CA ILE A 470 13.42 13.16 2.51
C ILE A 470 12.43 12.17 3.11
N TYR A 471 12.90 11.36 4.05
CA TYR A 471 12.12 10.30 4.68
C TYR A 471 11.57 10.75 6.03
N GLN A 472 10.26 10.60 6.24
CA GLN A 472 9.53 11.14 7.41
C GLN A 472 9.98 10.53 8.75
N THR A 473 10.42 9.29 8.76
CA THR A 473 10.86 8.59 9.99
C THR A 473 12.22 9.05 10.50
N GLY A 474 13.03 9.72 9.66
CA GLY A 474 14.32 10.30 10.03
C GLY A 474 15.46 9.29 10.27
N ASP A 475 15.21 8.00 10.06
CA ASP A 475 16.20 6.91 10.28
C ASP A 475 16.76 6.35 8.97
N ILE A 476 16.44 6.95 7.83
CA ILE A 476 16.89 6.50 6.51
C ILE A 476 18.07 7.36 6.07
N ASP A 477 19.24 6.77 6.09
CA ASP A 477 20.49 7.33 5.59
C ASP A 477 20.95 6.66 4.29
N GLN A 478 22.07 7.12 3.73
CA GLN A 478 22.63 6.53 2.51
C GLN A 478 23.03 5.07 2.72
N ALA A 479 23.55 4.71 3.90
CA ALA A 479 23.92 3.33 4.20
C ALA A 479 22.72 2.38 4.22
N TYR A 480 21.55 2.87 4.67
CA TYR A 480 20.29 2.11 4.57
C TYR A 480 19.89 1.88 3.11
N LEU A 481 19.94 2.92 2.29
CA LEU A 481 19.57 2.83 0.87
C LEU A 481 20.52 1.93 0.08
N ASP A 482 21.82 1.95 0.39
CA ASP A 482 22.82 1.09 -0.23
C ASP A 482 22.58 -0.40 0.11
N ARG A 483 22.26 -0.70 1.38
CA ARG A 483 21.84 -2.06 1.79
C ARG A 483 20.58 -2.52 1.05
N LEU A 484 19.56 -1.67 0.98
CA LEU A 484 18.33 -1.98 0.27
C LEU A 484 18.56 -2.27 -1.22
N SER A 485 19.45 -1.50 -1.87
CA SER A 485 19.85 -1.72 -3.26
C SER A 485 20.60 -3.04 -3.44
N ALA A 486 21.53 -3.37 -2.53
CA ALA A 486 22.28 -4.63 -2.55
C ALA A 486 21.35 -5.85 -2.40
N GLU A 487 20.39 -5.79 -1.49
CA GLU A 487 19.37 -6.84 -1.28
C GLU A 487 18.53 -7.06 -2.54
N LYS A 488 18.05 -5.99 -3.18
CA LYS A 488 17.24 -6.07 -4.41
C LYS A 488 18.04 -6.57 -5.61
N SER A 489 19.33 -6.26 -5.70
CA SER A 489 20.21 -6.69 -6.79
C SER A 489 20.69 -8.15 -6.68
N GLY A 490 20.36 -8.83 -5.58
CA GLY A 490 20.80 -10.21 -5.33
C GLY A 490 22.29 -10.34 -4.99
N CYS A 491 23.04 -9.24 -4.88
CA CYS A 491 24.46 -9.20 -4.51
C CYS A 491 24.69 -9.16 -2.99
N GLY A 492 23.65 -8.83 -2.22
CA GLY A 492 23.69 -8.84 -0.76
C GLY A 492 23.27 -10.17 -0.20
N GLY A 493 24.21 -11.01 0.19
CA GLY A 493 23.98 -12.31 0.82
C GLY A 493 23.46 -12.25 2.25
N LEU A 494 22.69 -11.22 2.61
CA LEU A 494 21.93 -11.13 3.85
C LEU A 494 20.43 -10.96 3.52
N LYS A 495 19.84 -12.01 2.96
CA LYS A 495 18.48 -12.32 3.39
C LYS A 495 18.59 -12.46 4.89
N VAL A 496 17.81 -11.70 5.66
CA VAL A 496 17.52 -12.04 7.05
C VAL A 496 16.68 -13.31 6.97
N HIS A 497 17.31 -14.39 6.53
CA HIS A 497 16.89 -15.70 6.95
C HIS A 497 17.23 -15.71 8.44
N PRO A 498 16.31 -16.13 9.30
CA PRO A 498 16.74 -16.59 10.60
C PRO A 498 17.94 -17.47 10.30
N SER A 499 19.16 -16.98 10.64
CA SER A 499 20.28 -17.87 10.71
C SER A 499 19.71 -19.06 11.46
N ARG A 500 19.77 -20.24 10.86
CA ARG A 500 19.51 -21.46 11.59
C ARG A 500 20.35 -21.29 12.86
N MET A 501 19.71 -20.93 13.97
CA MET A 501 20.30 -21.19 15.26
C MET A 501 20.56 -22.67 15.18
N GLU A 502 21.83 -23.07 15.06
CA GLU A 502 22.24 -24.40 15.38
C GLU A 502 21.90 -24.55 16.86
N HIS A 503 20.69 -24.94 17.14
CA HIS A 503 20.29 -25.46 18.43
C HIS A 503 20.99 -26.83 18.54
N SER A 504 22.29 -26.81 18.79
CA SER A 504 22.95 -27.96 19.35
C SER A 504 22.38 -28.16 20.76
N ILE A 505 21.46 -29.08 20.89
CA ILE A 505 21.12 -29.64 22.20
C ILE A 505 22.42 -30.31 22.63
N SER A 506 23.19 -29.65 23.51
CA SER A 506 24.26 -30.32 24.24
C SER A 506 23.56 -31.26 25.23
N ILE A 507 23.42 -32.52 24.85
CA ILE A 507 23.14 -33.58 25.79
C ILE A 507 24.43 -33.70 26.59
N SER A 508 24.44 -33.18 27.81
CA SER A 508 25.45 -33.53 28.80
C SER A 508 25.31 -35.02 29.09
N ASP A 509 26.22 -35.80 28.55
CA ASP A 509 26.40 -37.21 28.90
C ASP A 509 26.81 -37.26 30.38
N THR A 510 25.82 -37.45 31.25
CA THR A 510 26.12 -37.86 32.62
C THR A 510 26.42 -39.35 32.55
N GLY A 511 27.70 -39.66 32.29
CA GLY A 511 28.17 -41.00 32.51
C GLY A 511 28.02 -41.35 33.97
N ASP A 512 27.14 -42.25 34.26
CA ASP A 512 27.21 -43.05 35.49
C ASP A 512 28.18 -44.20 35.22
N GLU A 513 29.37 -44.07 35.79
CA GLU A 513 30.21 -45.21 36.12
C GLU A 513 29.56 -45.87 37.36
N GLU A 514 29.05 -47.10 37.21
CA GLU A 514 29.27 -48.25 38.11
C GLU A 514 28.80 -49.55 37.44
#